data_0f1f02dfe6d468758a4f9155a1300a67
#
_entry.id   0f1f02dfe6d468758a4f9155a1300a67
#
_cell.length_a   1.000
_cell.length_b   1.000
_cell.length_c   1.000
_cell.angle_alpha   90.00
_cell.angle_beta   90.00
_cell.angle_gamma   90.00
#
_symmetry.space_group_name_H-M   'P 1'
#
loop_
_entity.id
_entity.type
_entity.pdbx_description
1 polymer ?
#
loop_
_entity_poly.entity_id
_entity_poly.type
_entity_poly.pdbx_seq_one_letter_code
_entity_poly.pdbx_strand_id
1 'polypeptide(L)'
;NKLKTSGSIAVKGSKFQITTPQAMVWYNGKTQWSYMRQNNEVNVSTPDAGQRARMNPYTFVNIYKKGYKLSMKTVGNSKEIHLTALAKSAIPQMYIIVDNNTGVPSHVKMLTNGSWTSIVISNFTRANISDSYFSFNAKDFPKADIIDLR
;
A
#
# COMPACT_ATOMS: atom_id res chain seq x y z
N ASN A 1 -21.71 3.39 5.67
CA ASN A 1 -20.89 2.65 6.64
C ASN A 1 -19.47 2.55 6.14
N LYS A 2 -18.58 3.32 6.74
CA LYS A 2 -17.15 3.22 6.47
C LYS A 2 -16.62 1.97 7.18
N LEU A 3 -16.20 0.98 6.41
CA LEU A 3 -15.49 -0.17 6.94
C LEU A 3 -14.14 0.31 7.47
N LYS A 4 -13.90 0.08 8.76
CA LYS A 4 -12.60 0.31 9.36
C LYS A 4 -11.91 -1.04 9.55
N THR A 5 -10.67 -1.12 9.10
CA THR A 5 -9.82 -2.25 9.39
C THR A 5 -8.46 -1.74 9.85
N SER A 6 -7.81 -2.51 10.68
CA SER A 6 -6.45 -2.22 11.14
C SER A 6 -5.53 -3.33 10.70
N GLY A 7 -4.26 -3.03 10.58
CA GLY A 7 -3.27 -3.99 10.19
C GLY A 7 -1.88 -3.39 10.23
N SER A 8 -0.94 -4.14 9.72
CA SER A 8 0.44 -3.68 9.61
C SER A 8 0.93 -3.78 8.17
N ILE A 9 1.88 -2.93 7.83
CA ILE A 9 2.53 -2.95 6.52
C ILE A 9 4.03 -2.80 6.69
N ALA A 10 4.78 -3.60 5.93
CA ALA A 10 6.22 -3.45 5.76
C ALA A 10 6.49 -3.08 4.30
N VAL A 11 7.41 -2.14 4.07
CA VAL A 11 7.72 -1.66 2.73
C VAL A 11 9.23 -1.61 2.54
N LYS A 12 9.70 -2.08 1.39
CA LYS A 12 11.10 -1.98 0.98
C LYS A 12 11.15 -1.73 -0.53
N GLY A 13 11.38 -0.46 -0.93
CA GLY A 13 11.28 -0.08 -2.34
C GLY A 13 9.87 -0.30 -2.87
N SER A 14 9.74 -1.09 -3.92
CA SER A 14 8.43 -1.47 -4.48
C SER A 14 7.79 -2.67 -3.77
N LYS A 15 8.53 -3.37 -2.92
CA LYS A 15 8.08 -4.56 -2.23
C LYS A 15 7.26 -4.21 -1.01
N PHE A 16 6.24 -5.00 -0.71
CA PHE A 16 5.45 -4.80 0.50
C PHE A 16 4.89 -6.11 1.05
N GLN A 17 4.58 -6.09 2.33
CA GLN A 17 3.84 -7.14 3.03
C GLN A 17 2.78 -6.46 3.89
N ILE A 18 1.55 -6.90 3.76
CA ILE A 18 0.41 -6.35 4.50
C ILE A 18 -0.23 -7.48 5.30
N THR A 19 -0.51 -7.21 6.57
CA THR A 19 -1.23 -8.14 7.44
C THR A 19 -2.46 -7.45 8.00
N THR A 20 -3.62 -8.04 7.79
CA THR A 20 -4.89 -7.62 8.38
C THR A 20 -5.58 -8.82 9.04
N PRO A 21 -6.65 -8.60 9.83
CA PRO A 21 -7.39 -9.73 10.38
C PRO A 21 -8.00 -10.66 9.31
N GLN A 22 -8.28 -10.15 8.11
CA GLN A 22 -8.91 -10.92 7.04
C GLN A 22 -7.91 -11.56 6.08
N ALA A 23 -6.74 -10.94 5.91
CA ALA A 23 -5.83 -11.34 4.84
C ALA A 23 -4.38 -11.03 5.15
N MET A 24 -3.48 -11.71 4.44
CA MET A 24 -2.07 -11.35 4.34
C MET A 24 -1.71 -11.22 2.87
N VAL A 25 -0.95 -10.19 2.51
CA VAL A 25 -0.54 -9.95 1.14
C VAL A 25 0.97 -9.74 1.09
N TRP A 26 1.63 -10.41 0.15
CA TRP A 26 3.06 -10.24 -0.13
C TRP A 26 3.24 -9.79 -1.56
N TYR A 27 4.16 -8.88 -1.80
CA TYR A 27 4.57 -8.46 -3.13
C TYR A 27 6.09 -8.32 -3.17
N ASN A 28 6.74 -9.09 -4.03
CA ASN A 28 8.21 -9.15 -4.10
C ASN A 28 8.81 -8.26 -5.20
N GLY A 29 8.01 -7.39 -5.79
CA GLY A 29 8.42 -6.54 -6.90
C GLY A 29 7.91 -7.03 -8.26
N LYS A 30 7.38 -8.24 -8.32
CA LYS A 30 6.84 -8.84 -9.55
C LYS A 30 5.55 -9.62 -9.29
N THR A 31 5.57 -10.53 -8.34
CA THR A 31 4.46 -11.43 -8.03
C THR A 31 3.82 -11.02 -6.72
N GLN A 32 2.50 -11.06 -6.68
CA GLN A 32 1.69 -10.83 -5.50
C GLN A 32 1.01 -12.12 -5.06
N TRP A 33 1.08 -12.40 -3.76
CA TRP A 33 0.35 -13.49 -3.10
C TRP A 33 -0.63 -12.87 -2.13
N SER A 34 -1.90 -13.25 -2.23
CA SER A 34 -2.95 -12.78 -1.34
C SER A 34 -3.57 -13.98 -0.64
N TYR A 35 -3.30 -14.10 0.66
CA TYR A 35 -3.86 -15.16 1.49
C TYR A 35 -5.13 -14.66 2.17
N MET A 36 -6.24 -15.33 1.88
CA MET A 36 -7.55 -15.03 2.47
C MET A 36 -7.81 -16.04 3.59
N ARG A 37 -7.85 -15.55 4.83
CA ARG A 37 -7.99 -16.43 6.01
C ARG A 37 -9.30 -17.18 6.04
N GLN A 38 -10.38 -16.55 5.57
CA GLN A 38 -11.72 -17.15 5.59
C GLN A 38 -11.80 -18.42 4.74
N ASN A 39 -11.17 -18.43 3.59
CA ASN A 39 -11.22 -19.54 2.62
C ASN A 39 -9.99 -20.44 2.69
N ASN A 40 -8.97 -20.03 3.42
CA ASN A 40 -7.65 -20.67 3.44
C ASN A 40 -7.09 -20.83 2.01
N GLU A 41 -7.20 -19.76 1.22
CA GLU A 41 -6.77 -19.72 -0.18
C GLU A 41 -5.69 -18.67 -0.37
N VAL A 42 -4.74 -18.97 -1.26
CA VAL A 42 -3.72 -18.03 -1.71
C VAL A 42 -3.92 -17.79 -3.20
N ASN A 43 -4.19 -16.55 -3.58
CA ASN A 43 -4.25 -16.14 -4.97
C ASN A 43 -2.89 -15.56 -5.38
N VAL A 44 -2.33 -16.08 -6.48
CA VAL A 44 -1.06 -15.64 -7.04
C VAL A 44 -1.33 -14.83 -8.29
N SER A 45 -0.84 -13.61 -8.36
CA SER A 45 -1.12 -12.70 -9.48
C SER A 45 0.08 -11.82 -9.80
N THR A 46 0.02 -11.17 -10.96
CA THR A 46 0.96 -10.11 -11.36
C THR A 46 0.16 -8.81 -11.43
N PRO A 47 0.16 -7.98 -10.36
CA PRO A 47 -0.67 -6.79 -10.32
C PRO A 47 -0.15 -5.69 -11.23
N ASP A 48 -1.07 -4.90 -11.81
CA ASP A 48 -0.71 -3.69 -12.53
C ASP A 48 -0.37 -2.54 -11.56
N ALA A 49 0.08 -1.41 -12.11
CA ALA A 49 0.49 -0.26 -11.30
C ALA A 49 -0.66 0.30 -10.43
N GLY A 50 -1.88 0.33 -10.96
CA GLY A 50 -3.04 0.80 -10.21
C GLY A 50 -3.40 -0.11 -9.05
N GLN A 51 -3.36 -1.41 -9.27
CA GLN A 51 -3.63 -2.39 -8.21
C GLN A 51 -2.59 -2.31 -7.10
N ARG A 52 -1.30 -2.18 -7.46
CA ARG A 52 -0.22 -2.02 -6.48
C ARG A 52 -0.39 -0.76 -5.64
N ALA A 53 -0.73 0.35 -6.29
CA ALA A 53 -0.89 1.64 -5.61
C ALA A 53 -2.05 1.64 -4.61
N ARG A 54 -3.15 0.93 -4.92
CA ARG A 54 -4.28 0.81 -4.00
C ARG A 54 -3.94 0.01 -2.75
N MET A 55 -3.00 -0.92 -2.84
CA MET A 55 -2.60 -1.76 -1.72
C MET A 55 -1.48 -1.15 -0.88
N ASN A 56 -0.58 -0.40 -1.51
CA ASN A 56 0.57 0.19 -0.84
C ASN A 56 0.49 1.72 -0.86
N PRO A 57 0.15 2.37 0.28
CA PRO A 57 0.05 3.82 0.34
C PRO A 57 1.38 4.55 0.11
N TYR A 58 2.51 3.83 0.17
CA TYR A 58 3.83 4.41 -0.06
C TYR A 58 4.23 4.45 -1.53
N THR A 59 3.42 3.95 -2.45
CA THR A 59 3.70 4.04 -3.89
C THR A 59 3.77 5.48 -4.40
N PHE A 60 3.26 6.46 -3.63
CA PHE A 60 3.40 7.87 -3.99
C PHE A 60 4.85 8.28 -4.19
N VAL A 61 5.79 7.64 -3.49
CA VAL A 61 7.23 7.89 -3.65
C VAL A 61 7.69 7.69 -5.09
N ASN A 62 7.02 6.81 -5.82
CA ASN A 62 7.32 6.52 -7.22
C ASN A 62 6.33 7.18 -8.18
N ILE A 63 5.08 7.38 -7.76
CA ILE A 63 4.00 7.91 -8.60
C ILE A 63 4.22 9.39 -8.91
N TYR A 64 4.62 10.20 -7.92
CA TYR A 64 4.70 11.65 -8.09
C TYR A 64 5.74 12.09 -9.12
N LYS A 65 6.67 11.20 -9.46
CA LYS A 65 7.73 11.50 -10.43
C LYS A 65 7.23 11.61 -11.86
N LYS A 66 6.11 10.97 -12.16
CA LYS A 66 5.53 10.97 -13.51
C LYS A 66 4.02 11.06 -13.44
N GLY A 67 3.46 12.01 -14.18
CA GLY A 67 2.02 12.07 -14.42
C GLY A 67 1.19 12.72 -13.32
N TYR A 68 1.82 13.38 -12.34
CA TYR A 68 1.11 14.06 -11.26
C TYR A 68 1.60 15.48 -11.07
N LYS A 69 0.64 16.37 -10.83
CA LYS A 69 0.92 17.72 -10.34
C LYS A 69 0.99 17.65 -8.82
N LEU A 70 2.05 18.19 -8.25
CA LEU A 70 2.27 18.21 -6.81
C LEU A 70 2.05 19.60 -6.27
N SER A 71 1.28 19.74 -5.19
CA SER A 71 1.19 20.95 -4.39
C SER A 71 1.38 20.62 -2.92
N MET A 72 1.91 21.57 -2.15
CA MET A 72 2.15 21.41 -0.73
C MET A 72 1.69 22.63 0.02
N LYS A 73 1.17 22.42 1.22
CA LYS A 73 0.89 23.49 2.16
C LYS A 73 1.31 23.07 3.56
N THR A 74 1.70 24.04 4.38
CA THR A 74 2.04 23.80 5.78
C THR A 74 0.77 23.87 6.64
N VAL A 75 0.57 22.87 7.47
CA VAL A 75 -0.55 22.78 8.41
C VAL A 75 0.04 22.44 9.79
N GLY A 76 0.19 23.45 10.65
CA GLY A 76 0.85 23.27 11.94
C GLY A 76 2.27 22.80 11.80
N ASN A 77 2.60 21.67 12.43
CA ASN A 77 3.93 21.03 12.34
C ASN A 77 4.04 20.02 11.21
N SER A 78 3.08 20.01 10.29
CA SER A 78 2.99 19.04 9.22
C SER A 78 2.92 19.72 7.87
N LYS A 79 3.23 18.95 6.81
CA LYS A 79 2.97 19.33 5.43
C LYS A 79 1.90 18.44 4.85
N GLU A 80 0.92 19.05 4.19
CA GLU A 80 -0.05 18.33 3.38
C GLU A 80 0.39 18.36 1.93
N ILE A 81 0.65 17.18 1.37
CA ILE A 81 1.03 17.01 -0.02
C ILE A 81 -0.21 16.56 -0.79
N HIS A 82 -0.54 17.28 -1.87
CA HIS A 82 -1.65 16.96 -2.75
C HIS A 82 -1.11 16.57 -4.11
N LEU A 83 -1.43 15.37 -4.56
CA LEU A 83 -1.09 14.86 -5.88
C LEU A 83 -2.34 14.79 -6.74
N THR A 84 -2.30 15.41 -7.92
CA THR A 84 -3.38 15.38 -8.90
C THR A 84 -2.86 14.78 -10.19
N ALA A 85 -3.53 13.77 -10.71
CA ALA A 85 -3.14 13.14 -11.97
C ALA A 85 -3.30 14.10 -13.14
N LEU A 86 -2.31 14.15 -14.02
CA LEU A 86 -2.32 14.97 -15.23
C LEU A 86 -3.09 14.31 -16.37
N ALA A 87 -3.34 13.01 -16.26
CA ALA A 87 -4.09 12.23 -17.25
C ALA A 87 -4.93 11.19 -16.50
N LYS A 88 -5.73 10.42 -17.25
CA LYS A 88 -6.55 9.35 -16.65
C LYS A 88 -5.69 8.38 -15.85
N SER A 89 -6.06 8.16 -14.59
CA SER A 89 -5.31 7.34 -13.65
C SER A 89 -6.25 6.56 -12.74
N ALA A 90 -5.80 5.39 -12.29
CA ALA A 90 -6.52 4.60 -11.28
C ALA A 90 -6.61 5.34 -9.94
N ILE A 91 -5.67 6.26 -9.67
CA ILE A 91 -5.68 7.12 -8.50
C ILE A 91 -5.60 8.57 -8.97
N PRO A 92 -6.74 9.21 -9.27
CA PRO A 92 -6.75 10.59 -9.76
C PRO A 92 -6.20 11.60 -8.77
N GLN A 93 -6.40 11.37 -7.47
CA GLN A 93 -5.96 12.29 -6.43
C GLN A 93 -5.48 11.53 -5.21
N MET A 94 -4.49 12.11 -4.53
CA MET A 94 -3.95 11.60 -3.28
C MET A 94 -3.52 12.76 -2.39
N TYR A 95 -3.81 12.65 -1.09
CA TYR A 95 -3.31 13.55 -0.06
C TYR A 95 -2.43 12.77 0.89
N ILE A 96 -1.29 13.37 1.27
CA ILE A 96 -0.37 12.77 2.23
C ILE A 96 -0.01 13.82 3.26
N ILE A 97 -0.13 13.49 4.54
CA ILE A 97 0.30 14.35 5.63
C ILE A 97 1.58 13.79 6.21
N VAL A 98 2.64 14.60 6.20
CA VAL A 98 3.95 14.21 6.71
C VAL A 98 4.38 15.18 7.81
N ASP A 99 5.12 14.67 8.78
CA ASP A 99 5.73 15.50 9.82
C ASP A 99 6.87 16.33 9.23
N ASN A 100 6.91 17.64 9.57
CA ASN A 100 7.92 18.56 9.02
C ASN A 100 9.35 18.22 9.45
N ASN A 101 9.51 17.66 10.65
CA ASN A 101 10.83 17.43 11.22
C ASN A 101 11.39 16.05 10.82
N THR A 102 10.54 15.04 10.77
CA THR A 102 10.96 13.65 10.55
C THR A 102 10.70 13.14 9.15
N GLY A 103 9.80 13.79 8.39
CA GLY A 103 9.35 13.31 7.09
C GLY A 103 8.50 12.04 7.16
N VAL A 104 8.05 11.65 8.37
CA VAL A 104 7.24 10.46 8.57
C VAL A 104 5.80 10.75 8.20
N PRO A 105 5.19 9.95 7.30
CA PRO A 105 3.78 10.11 6.97
C PRO A 105 2.88 9.65 8.11
N SER A 106 1.81 10.39 8.37
CA SER A 106 0.82 10.06 9.39
C SER A 106 -0.54 9.72 8.82
N HIS A 107 -0.88 10.30 7.66
CA HIS A 107 -2.18 10.09 7.03
C HIS A 107 -2.01 10.04 5.52
N VAL A 108 -2.77 9.17 4.87
CA VAL A 108 -2.88 9.09 3.42
C VAL A 108 -4.35 9.00 3.04
N LYS A 109 -4.78 9.79 2.06
CA LYS A 109 -6.10 9.69 1.43
C LYS A 109 -5.91 9.45 -0.05
N MET A 110 -6.60 8.46 -0.58
CA MET A 110 -6.56 8.13 -2.01
C MET A 110 -7.97 8.13 -2.59
N LEU A 111 -8.13 8.74 -3.77
CA LEU A 111 -9.36 8.64 -4.54
C LEU A 111 -9.21 7.49 -5.54
N THR A 112 -10.07 6.48 -5.41
CA THR A 112 -10.12 5.34 -6.33
C THR A 112 -11.57 5.02 -6.66
N ASN A 113 -11.90 4.90 -7.95
CA ASN A 113 -13.25 4.57 -8.41
C ASN A 113 -14.35 5.46 -7.79
N GLY A 114 -14.06 6.77 -7.66
CA GLY A 114 -15.00 7.73 -7.09
C GLY A 114 -15.14 7.70 -5.57
N SER A 115 -14.38 6.87 -4.88
CA SER A 115 -14.42 6.74 -3.41
C SER A 115 -13.09 7.09 -2.79
N TRP A 116 -13.14 7.78 -1.64
CA TRP A 116 -11.96 8.11 -0.86
C TRP A 116 -11.66 7.03 0.18
N THR A 117 -10.40 6.60 0.21
CA THR A 117 -9.88 5.71 1.26
C THR A 117 -8.92 6.51 2.13
N SER A 118 -9.11 6.44 3.44
CA SER A 118 -8.24 7.11 4.41
C SER A 118 -7.44 6.09 5.19
N ILE A 119 -6.14 6.35 5.32
CA ILE A 119 -5.22 5.48 6.05
C ILE A 119 -4.53 6.33 7.12
N VAL A 120 -4.60 5.89 8.37
CA VAL A 120 -3.87 6.48 9.49
C VAL A 120 -2.67 5.59 9.79
N ILE A 121 -1.48 6.18 9.82
CA ILE A 121 -0.23 5.46 10.04
C ILE A 121 0.26 5.76 11.44
N SER A 122 0.48 4.73 12.24
CA SER A 122 1.00 4.84 13.58
C SER A 122 2.17 3.86 13.76
N ASN A 123 2.98 4.08 14.79
CA ASN A 123 4.11 3.20 15.14
C ASN A 123 5.07 2.99 13.97
N PHE A 124 5.33 4.05 13.20
CA PHE A 124 6.25 4.00 12.09
C PHE A 124 7.66 3.74 12.59
N THR A 125 8.30 2.69 12.09
CA THR A 125 9.69 2.36 12.42
C THR A 125 10.48 2.12 11.15
N ARG A 126 11.75 2.45 11.17
CA ARG A 126 12.69 2.13 10.09
C ARG A 126 13.47 0.88 10.51
N ALA A 127 13.43 -0.15 9.67
CA ALA A 127 14.08 -1.42 9.95
C ALA A 127 14.76 -1.96 8.69
N ASN A 128 15.81 -2.75 8.90
CA ASN A 128 16.44 -3.46 7.81
C ASN A 128 15.75 -4.82 7.67
N ILE A 129 14.93 -4.98 6.62
CA ILE A 129 14.10 -6.16 6.40
C ILE A 129 14.67 -6.98 5.24
N SER A 130 14.78 -8.29 5.44
CA SER A 130 15.22 -9.23 4.41
C SER A 130 14.21 -9.29 3.25
N ASP A 131 14.70 -9.48 2.03
CA ASP A 131 13.85 -9.60 0.84
C ASP A 131 12.90 -10.79 0.91
N SER A 132 13.27 -11.86 1.60
CA SER A 132 12.44 -13.05 1.80
C SER A 132 11.14 -12.75 2.57
N TYR A 133 11.10 -11.68 3.35
CA TYR A 133 9.91 -11.25 4.09
C TYR A 133 8.76 -10.86 3.14
N PHE A 134 9.08 -10.47 1.91
CA PHE A 134 8.11 -10.02 0.92
C PHE A 134 7.65 -11.10 -0.05
N SER A 135 8.00 -12.35 0.22
CA SER A 135 7.59 -13.51 -0.57
C SER A 135 6.79 -14.49 0.27
N PHE A 136 5.79 -15.10 -0.36
CA PHE A 136 4.99 -16.13 0.28
C PHE A 136 5.80 -17.43 0.38
N ASN A 137 5.71 -18.08 1.55
CA ASN A 137 6.31 -19.40 1.76
C ASN A 137 5.20 -20.42 2.02
N ALA A 138 5.03 -21.36 1.10
CA ALA A 138 3.99 -22.38 1.19
C ALA A 138 4.14 -23.28 2.43
N LYS A 139 5.34 -23.42 2.97
CA LYS A 139 5.59 -24.19 4.18
C LYS A 139 4.90 -23.62 5.42
N ASP A 140 4.68 -22.32 5.44
CA ASP A 140 3.98 -21.64 6.53
C ASP A 140 2.46 -21.83 6.45
N PHE A 141 1.95 -22.28 5.30
CA PHE A 141 0.53 -22.46 5.04
C PHE A 141 0.26 -23.81 4.34
N PRO A 142 0.58 -24.93 5.01
CA PRO A 142 0.59 -26.25 4.35
C PRO A 142 -0.79 -26.73 3.89
N LYS A 143 -1.87 -26.16 4.44
CA LYS A 143 -3.25 -26.53 4.09
C LYS A 143 -3.94 -25.52 3.19
N ALA A 144 -3.25 -24.47 2.76
CA ALA A 144 -3.85 -23.46 1.90
C ALA A 144 -3.93 -23.94 0.45
N ASP A 145 -5.04 -23.63 -0.21
CA ASP A 145 -5.21 -23.84 -1.65
C ASP A 145 -4.56 -22.70 -2.40
N ILE A 146 -3.68 -23.03 -3.34
CA ILE A 146 -2.96 -22.04 -4.13
C ILE A 146 -3.61 -21.95 -5.50
N ILE A 147 -4.11 -20.75 -5.84
CA ILE A 147 -4.76 -20.46 -7.12
C ILE A 147 -3.85 -19.49 -7.88
N ASP A 148 -3.25 -19.97 -8.95
CA ASP A 148 -2.35 -19.17 -9.76
C ASP A 148 -3.13 -18.50 -10.90
N LEU A 149 -3.17 -17.16 -10.86
CA LEU A 149 -3.90 -16.33 -11.82
C LEU A 149 -2.97 -15.59 -12.79
N ARG A 150 -1.68 -15.93 -12.77
CA ARG A 150 -0.68 -15.26 -13.64
C ARG A 150 -0.82 -15.66 -15.11
#